data_fb5be42e8d8f83b30e4cba05694d6944
#
_entry.id   fb5be42e8d8f83b30e4cba05694d6944
#
_cell.length_a   1.000
_cell.length_b   1.000
_cell.length_c   1.000
_cell.angle_alpha   90.00
_cell.angle_beta   90.00
_cell.angle_gamma   90.00
#
_symmetry.space_group_name_H-M   'P 1'
#
loop_
_entity.id
_entity.type
_entity.pdbx_description
1 polymer ?
#
loop_
_entity_poly.entity_id
_entity_poly.type
_entity_poly.pdbx_seq_one_letter_code
_entity_poly.pdbx_strand_id
1 'polypeptide(L)'
;MDVVRQKEDAYKIYYERKSNMAKLNQSRGKLVRKFGENIFGNPKYDRLLNRKPYGPGQHAQSRRSKVSNYGVQLQEKQKIKFMYGLLEKQFRLNFEKAEKMTGETGTNMLQLLESRLDNVVYRLGFAPSRPSARQLVSHKHFLVNSKIVNIPSYCLKPGDIIEVREKSKKMDTILESMRRIQGDMDLTWLGLDKAKMRGTFHSVPDRDEMQLTVNEQLVVELYSK
;
A
#
# COMPACT_ATOMS: atom_id res chain seq x y z
N MET A 1 -45.49 7.24 -3.22
CA MET A 1 -44.80 6.61 -2.06
C MET A 1 -43.65 5.66 -2.44
N ASP A 2 -43.58 5.17 -3.69
CA ASP A 2 -42.58 4.15 -4.08
C ASP A 2 -41.14 4.67 -4.32
N VAL A 3 -40.98 5.92 -4.75
CA VAL A 3 -39.64 6.46 -5.11
C VAL A 3 -38.76 6.72 -3.86
N VAL A 4 -39.37 7.02 -2.71
CA VAL A 4 -38.64 7.23 -1.45
C VAL A 4 -38.17 5.89 -0.90
N ARG A 5 -39.01 4.86 -0.95
CA ARG A 5 -38.68 3.48 -0.54
C ARG A 5 -37.56 2.88 -1.41
N GLN A 6 -37.61 3.06 -2.71
CA GLN A 6 -36.54 2.61 -3.60
C GLN A 6 -35.18 3.28 -3.34
N LYS A 7 -35.18 4.56 -2.95
CA LYS A 7 -33.94 5.25 -2.54
C LYS A 7 -33.42 4.74 -1.19
N GLU A 8 -34.29 4.45 -0.24
CA GLU A 8 -33.88 3.87 1.06
C GLU A 8 -33.33 2.45 0.90
N ASP A 9 -33.95 1.62 0.07
CA ASP A 9 -33.46 0.27 -0.22
C ASP A 9 -32.13 0.30 -0.99
N ALA A 10 -31.96 1.21 -1.95
CA ALA A 10 -30.69 1.41 -2.64
C ALA A 10 -29.57 1.91 -1.67
N TYR A 11 -29.91 2.79 -0.72
CA TYR A 11 -29.01 3.22 0.35
C TYR A 11 -28.65 2.06 1.29
N LYS A 12 -29.61 1.24 1.68
CA LYS A 12 -29.41 0.07 2.54
C LYS A 12 -28.53 -0.98 1.88
N ILE A 13 -28.78 -1.30 0.61
CA ILE A 13 -27.93 -2.18 -0.22
C ILE A 13 -26.52 -1.61 -0.39
N TYR A 14 -26.38 -0.30 -0.57
CA TYR A 14 -25.08 0.36 -0.65
C TYR A 14 -24.31 0.30 0.67
N TYR A 15 -24.97 0.45 1.82
CA TYR A 15 -24.34 0.34 3.14
C TYR A 15 -24.04 -1.11 3.52
N GLU A 16 -24.90 -2.05 3.20
CA GLU A 16 -24.66 -3.50 3.41
C GLU A 16 -23.52 -4.02 2.54
N ARG A 17 -23.35 -3.53 1.30
CA ARG A 17 -22.16 -3.81 0.48
C ARG A 17 -20.88 -3.21 1.05
N LYS A 18 -20.94 -2.09 1.80
CA LYS A 18 -19.79 -1.53 2.52
C LYS A 18 -19.34 -2.37 3.71
N SER A 19 -20.25 -3.08 4.38
CA SER A 19 -19.92 -3.93 5.53
C SER A 19 -19.16 -5.21 5.15
N ASN A 20 -19.29 -5.65 3.89
CA ASN A 20 -18.66 -6.87 3.36
C ASN A 20 -17.41 -6.59 2.50
N MET A 21 -16.70 -5.49 2.71
CA MET A 21 -15.41 -5.28 2.04
C MET A 21 -14.41 -6.34 2.49
N ALA A 22 -14.03 -7.21 1.56
CA ALA A 22 -13.01 -8.23 1.79
C ALA A 22 -11.72 -7.57 2.33
N LYS A 23 -11.28 -7.99 3.51
CA LYS A 23 -10.06 -7.50 4.16
C LYS A 23 -8.93 -8.49 3.93
N LEU A 24 -7.71 -7.97 3.83
CA LEU A 24 -6.50 -8.79 3.79
C LEU A 24 -6.20 -9.29 5.21
N ASN A 25 -6.64 -10.50 5.53
CA ASN A 25 -6.66 -11.04 6.90
C ASN A 25 -5.50 -12.01 7.19
N GLN A 26 -4.44 -12.00 6.35
CA GLN A 26 -3.30 -12.90 6.55
C GLN A 26 -2.32 -12.37 7.59
N SER A 27 -1.80 -13.27 8.43
CA SER A 27 -0.76 -12.94 9.41
C SER A 27 0.52 -12.47 8.71
N ARG A 28 0.93 -11.24 8.98
CA ARG A 28 2.12 -10.62 8.38
C ARG A 28 3.41 -11.40 8.66
N GLY A 29 3.55 -11.95 9.87
CA GLY A 29 4.70 -12.78 10.22
C GLY A 29 4.79 -14.06 9.39
N LYS A 30 3.65 -14.66 8.99
CA LYS A 30 3.63 -15.80 8.06
C LYS A 30 4.04 -15.37 6.64
N LEU A 31 3.62 -14.18 6.20
CA LEU A 31 3.98 -13.65 4.89
C LEU A 31 5.48 -13.34 4.79
N VAL A 32 6.03 -12.64 5.77
CA VAL A 32 7.47 -12.34 5.85
C VAL A 32 8.30 -13.62 5.78
N ARG A 33 7.95 -14.64 6.57
CA ARG A 33 8.64 -15.95 6.55
C ARG A 33 8.43 -16.70 5.23
N LYS A 34 7.28 -16.51 4.55
CA LYS A 34 7.02 -17.12 3.24
C LYS A 34 7.95 -16.56 2.16
N PHE A 35 8.14 -15.24 2.16
CA PHE A 35 9.00 -14.55 1.18
C PHE A 35 10.47 -14.54 1.58
N GLY A 36 10.80 -14.76 2.86
CA GLY A 36 12.16 -14.73 3.36
C GLY A 36 12.74 -13.33 3.54
N GLU A 37 11.91 -12.29 3.40
CA GLU A 37 12.33 -10.89 3.52
C GLU A 37 11.26 -10.03 4.19
N ASN A 38 11.69 -8.88 4.74
CA ASN A 38 10.81 -7.93 5.42
C ASN A 38 10.13 -6.99 4.44
N ILE A 39 9.05 -7.44 3.81
CA ILE A 39 8.26 -6.65 2.84
C ILE A 39 7.46 -5.49 3.48
N PHE A 40 7.40 -5.40 4.80
CA PHE A 40 6.60 -4.39 5.51
C PHE A 40 7.43 -3.26 6.12
N GLY A 41 8.76 -3.34 6.08
CA GLY A 41 9.67 -2.32 6.61
C GLY A 41 9.64 -2.15 8.15
N ASN A 42 9.07 -3.09 8.90
CA ASN A 42 9.02 -2.99 10.36
C ASN A 42 10.10 -3.87 11.00
N PRO A 43 11.01 -3.31 11.85
CA PRO A 43 12.12 -4.05 12.46
C PRO A 43 11.73 -5.30 13.28
N LYS A 44 10.47 -5.37 13.71
CA LYS A 44 9.92 -6.58 14.36
C LYS A 44 10.02 -7.81 13.47
N TYR A 45 9.87 -7.63 12.16
CA TYR A 45 9.91 -8.74 11.21
C TYR A 45 11.32 -9.18 10.87
N ASP A 46 12.31 -8.29 10.94
CA ASP A 46 13.73 -8.65 10.81
C ASP A 46 14.16 -9.54 11.97
N ARG A 47 13.78 -9.18 13.20
CA ARG A 47 13.98 -10.02 14.39
C ARG A 47 13.29 -11.38 14.28
N LEU A 48 12.10 -11.42 13.65
CA LEU A 48 11.37 -12.67 13.41
C LEU A 48 12.10 -13.56 12.40
N LEU A 49 12.62 -13.00 11.31
CA LEU A 49 13.40 -13.73 10.29
C LEU A 49 14.69 -14.30 10.87
N ASN A 50 15.43 -13.49 11.66
CA ASN A 50 16.64 -13.95 12.32
C ASN A 50 16.37 -15.13 13.27
N ARG A 51 15.23 -15.11 13.99
CA ARG A 51 14.86 -16.19 14.90
C ARG A 51 14.28 -17.41 14.18
N LYS A 52 13.57 -17.23 13.07
CA LYS A 52 12.88 -18.28 12.30
C LYS A 52 13.06 -18.08 10.79
N PRO A 53 14.25 -18.41 10.22
CA PRO A 53 14.57 -18.15 8.81
C PRO A 53 13.88 -19.10 7.83
N TYR A 54 13.01 -19.97 8.31
CA TYR A 54 12.27 -20.93 7.51
C TYR A 54 10.82 -20.53 7.29
N GLY A 55 10.18 -21.04 6.23
CA GLY A 55 8.81 -20.75 5.85
C GLY A 55 7.78 -21.07 6.94
N PRO A 56 6.52 -20.65 6.81
CA PRO A 56 5.45 -21.02 7.72
C PRO A 56 4.95 -22.44 7.44
N GLY A 57 4.42 -23.10 8.46
CA GLY A 57 3.77 -24.42 8.36
C GLY A 57 4.48 -25.51 9.16
N GLN A 58 3.84 -26.69 9.23
CA GLN A 58 4.32 -27.84 9.97
C GLN A 58 5.60 -28.41 9.37
N HIS A 59 5.66 -28.50 8.04
CA HIS A 59 6.82 -29.04 7.30
C HIS A 59 7.81 -27.95 6.83
N ALA A 60 7.87 -26.85 7.53
CA ALA A 60 8.67 -25.67 7.10
C ALA A 60 10.18 -25.92 7.09
N GLN A 61 10.67 -26.90 7.84
CA GLN A 61 12.09 -27.29 7.92
C GLN A 61 12.46 -28.45 6.99
N SER A 62 11.45 -29.11 6.38
CA SER A 62 11.73 -30.17 5.43
C SER A 62 12.31 -29.62 4.12
N ARG A 63 12.99 -30.50 3.34
CA ARG A 63 13.58 -30.14 2.05
C ARG A 63 12.50 -29.56 1.11
N ARG A 64 12.70 -28.33 0.65
CA ARG A 64 11.80 -27.69 -0.32
C ARG A 64 12.03 -28.26 -1.71
N SER A 65 10.96 -28.58 -2.44
CA SER A 65 11.03 -28.89 -3.86
C SER A 65 11.45 -27.65 -4.66
N LYS A 66 12.05 -27.87 -5.83
CA LYS A 66 12.39 -26.79 -6.78
C LYS A 66 11.11 -26.05 -7.18
N VAL A 67 11.14 -24.73 -7.07
CA VAL A 67 10.00 -23.90 -7.47
C VAL A 67 9.97 -23.78 -9.00
N SER A 68 8.81 -23.99 -9.61
CA SER A 68 8.63 -23.81 -11.06
C SER A 68 8.69 -22.32 -11.43
N ASN A 69 8.95 -22.02 -12.71
CA ASN A 69 8.96 -20.62 -13.19
C ASN A 69 7.63 -19.89 -12.90
N TYR A 70 6.51 -20.58 -13.11
CA TYR A 70 5.20 -20.04 -12.71
C TYR A 70 5.14 -19.72 -11.20
N GLY A 71 5.68 -20.60 -10.37
CA GLY A 71 5.74 -20.39 -8.92
C GLY A 71 6.56 -19.16 -8.53
N VAL A 72 7.67 -18.90 -9.21
CA VAL A 72 8.51 -17.70 -9.00
C VAL A 72 7.73 -16.43 -9.40
N GLN A 73 7.15 -16.42 -10.59
CA GLN A 73 6.33 -15.31 -11.08
C GLN A 73 5.15 -15.00 -10.14
N LEU A 74 4.45 -16.05 -9.71
CA LEU A 74 3.35 -15.92 -8.76
C LEU A 74 3.83 -15.38 -7.41
N GLN A 75 4.99 -15.78 -6.94
CA GLN A 75 5.56 -15.35 -5.67
C GLN A 75 5.87 -13.85 -5.71
N GLU A 76 6.50 -13.33 -6.77
CA GLU A 76 6.78 -11.90 -6.94
C GLU A 76 5.48 -11.08 -7.02
N LYS A 77 4.49 -11.52 -7.79
CA LYS A 77 3.18 -10.88 -7.80
C LYS A 77 2.57 -10.80 -6.40
N GLN A 78 2.56 -11.90 -5.67
CA GLN A 78 2.01 -11.94 -4.32
C GLN A 78 2.79 -11.05 -3.34
N LYS A 79 4.12 -10.95 -3.48
CA LYS A 79 4.98 -10.09 -2.70
C LYS A 79 4.57 -8.63 -2.85
N ILE A 80 4.48 -8.12 -4.08
CA ILE A 80 4.03 -6.75 -4.36
C ILE A 80 2.62 -6.52 -3.83
N LYS A 81 1.69 -7.43 -4.13
CA LYS A 81 0.30 -7.32 -3.68
C LYS A 81 0.19 -7.19 -2.15
N PHE A 82 0.93 -7.98 -1.38
CA PHE A 82 0.90 -7.93 0.08
C PHE A 82 1.64 -6.72 0.64
N MET A 83 2.70 -6.28 0.01
CA MET A 83 3.44 -5.07 0.38
C MET A 83 2.52 -3.84 0.40
N TYR A 84 1.70 -3.66 -0.65
CA TYR A 84 0.73 -2.57 -0.74
C TYR A 84 -0.63 -2.89 -0.10
N GLY A 85 -0.83 -4.11 0.40
CA GLY A 85 -2.07 -4.52 1.06
C GLY A 85 -3.28 -4.52 0.14
N LEU A 86 -3.12 -4.93 -1.12
CA LEU A 86 -4.18 -4.96 -2.12
C LEU A 86 -4.86 -6.32 -2.21
N LEU A 87 -6.14 -6.31 -2.61
CA LEU A 87 -6.87 -7.50 -3.02
C LEU A 87 -6.57 -7.82 -4.49
N GLU A 88 -6.72 -9.09 -4.87
CA GLU A 88 -6.39 -9.57 -6.21
C GLU A 88 -7.09 -8.77 -7.31
N LYS A 89 -8.39 -8.54 -7.16
CA LYS A 89 -9.18 -7.75 -8.13
C LYS A 89 -8.63 -6.33 -8.31
N GLN A 90 -8.27 -5.66 -7.21
CA GLN A 90 -7.71 -4.30 -7.26
C GLN A 90 -6.30 -4.30 -7.87
N PHE A 91 -5.49 -5.29 -7.58
CA PHE A 91 -4.16 -5.42 -8.15
C PHE A 91 -4.22 -5.62 -9.67
N ARG A 92 -5.09 -6.52 -10.13
CA ARG A 92 -5.33 -6.74 -11.56
C ARG A 92 -5.81 -5.48 -12.29
N LEU A 93 -6.76 -4.74 -11.70
CA LEU A 93 -7.22 -3.47 -12.28
C LEU A 93 -6.12 -2.41 -12.39
N ASN A 94 -5.16 -2.37 -11.44
CA ASN A 94 -4.00 -1.49 -11.56
C ASN A 94 -3.05 -1.95 -12.66
N PHE A 95 -2.86 -3.26 -12.82
CA PHE A 95 -2.06 -3.82 -13.91
C PHE A 95 -2.66 -3.48 -15.28
N GLU A 96 -3.97 -3.71 -15.48
CA GLU A 96 -4.69 -3.37 -16.71
C GLU A 96 -4.66 -1.86 -17.05
N LYS A 97 -4.58 -1.00 -16.03
CA LYS A 97 -4.35 0.44 -16.23
C LYS A 97 -2.93 0.74 -16.65
N ALA A 98 -1.94 0.10 -16.02
CA ALA A 98 -0.54 0.28 -16.34
C ALA A 98 -0.20 -0.17 -17.77
N GLU A 99 -0.83 -1.26 -18.24
CA GLU A 99 -0.68 -1.78 -19.59
C GLU A 99 -1.17 -0.79 -20.67
N LYS A 100 -2.17 0.03 -20.34
CA LYS A 100 -2.71 1.07 -21.24
C LYS A 100 -1.90 2.36 -21.25
N MET A 101 -0.96 2.52 -20.35
CA MET A 101 -0.10 3.70 -20.28
C MET A 101 1.10 3.53 -21.21
N THR A 102 1.61 4.64 -21.71
CA THR A 102 2.85 4.67 -22.50
C THR A 102 4.05 4.34 -21.61
N GLY A 103 4.99 3.54 -22.11
CA GLY A 103 6.19 3.15 -21.38
C GLY A 103 6.17 1.70 -20.91
N GLU A 104 7.05 1.37 -19.99
CA GLU A 104 7.20 0.02 -19.46
C GLU A 104 6.08 -0.32 -18.47
N THR A 105 5.31 -1.38 -18.76
CA THR A 105 4.14 -1.78 -17.96
C THR A 105 4.49 -2.05 -16.48
N GLY A 106 5.64 -2.68 -16.23
CA GLY A 106 6.10 -2.97 -14.87
C GLY A 106 6.34 -1.73 -14.05
N THR A 107 7.10 -0.78 -14.61
CA THR A 107 7.39 0.52 -14.01
C THR A 107 6.11 1.34 -13.81
N ASN A 108 5.24 1.42 -14.83
CA ASN A 108 3.95 2.11 -14.74
C ASN A 108 3.07 1.55 -13.61
N MET A 109 3.04 0.21 -13.46
CA MET A 109 2.30 -0.45 -12.38
C MET A 109 2.82 -0.03 -11.00
N LEU A 110 4.14 -0.01 -10.81
CA LEU A 110 4.74 0.43 -9.54
C LEU A 110 4.48 1.91 -9.28
N GLN A 111 4.57 2.77 -10.29
CA GLN A 111 4.25 4.20 -10.20
C GLN A 111 2.80 4.44 -9.76
N LEU A 112 1.84 3.72 -10.35
CA LEU A 112 0.44 3.78 -9.92
C LEU A 112 0.25 3.33 -8.48
N LEU A 113 1.01 2.32 -8.01
CA LEU A 113 0.94 1.84 -6.64
C LEU A 113 1.60 2.82 -5.64
N GLU A 114 2.70 3.45 -6.02
CA GLU A 114 3.37 4.46 -5.18
C GLU A 114 2.58 5.76 -5.09
N SER A 115 1.90 6.19 -6.16
CA SER A 115 1.09 7.41 -6.21
C SER A 115 -0.23 7.34 -5.41
N ARG A 116 -0.56 6.19 -4.81
CA ARG A 116 -1.78 6.05 -3.99
C ARG A 116 -1.67 6.84 -2.70
N LEU A 117 -2.77 7.50 -2.31
CA LEU A 117 -2.81 8.31 -1.09
C LEU A 117 -2.47 7.51 0.18
N ASP A 118 -2.96 6.25 0.31
CA ASP A 118 -2.64 5.40 1.46
C ASP A 118 -1.15 5.07 1.54
N ASN A 119 -0.47 4.89 0.41
CA ASN A 119 0.95 4.64 0.36
C ASN A 119 1.76 5.91 0.61
N VAL A 120 1.39 7.04 0.00
CA VAL A 120 2.10 8.32 0.21
C VAL A 120 2.00 8.77 1.67
N VAL A 121 0.83 8.65 2.32
CA VAL A 121 0.67 8.90 3.76
C VAL A 121 1.61 8.03 4.60
N TYR A 122 1.81 6.77 4.23
CA TYR A 122 2.78 5.89 4.88
C TYR A 122 4.22 6.32 4.61
N ARG A 123 4.56 6.66 3.36
CA ARG A 123 5.91 7.13 2.96
C ARG A 123 6.28 8.45 3.65
N LEU A 124 5.34 9.39 3.75
CA LEU A 124 5.49 10.65 4.51
C LEU A 124 5.60 10.42 6.04
N GLY A 125 5.39 9.19 6.52
CA GLY A 125 5.52 8.83 7.92
C GLY A 125 4.39 9.30 8.83
N PHE A 126 3.28 9.72 8.29
CA PHE A 126 2.09 10.03 9.08
C PHE A 126 1.42 8.79 9.67
N ALA A 127 1.82 7.60 9.23
CA ALA A 127 1.29 6.36 9.75
C ALA A 127 2.39 5.29 9.93
N PRO A 128 2.32 4.44 10.97
CA PRO A 128 3.34 3.43 11.26
C PRO A 128 3.33 2.25 10.29
N SER A 129 2.32 2.13 9.45
CA SER A 129 2.20 1.05 8.45
C SER A 129 1.16 1.40 7.38
N ARG A 130 1.28 0.83 6.17
CA ARG A 130 0.30 1.01 5.08
C ARG A 130 -1.17 0.70 5.47
N PRO A 131 -1.50 -0.37 6.23
CA PRO A 131 -2.87 -0.56 6.71
C PRO A 131 -3.34 0.49 7.70
N SER A 132 -2.46 1.01 8.56
CA SER A 132 -2.80 2.14 9.43
C SER A 132 -3.05 3.41 8.61
N ALA A 133 -2.20 3.69 7.61
CA ALA A 133 -2.42 4.79 6.67
C ALA A 133 -3.79 4.69 5.98
N ARG A 134 -4.11 3.51 5.47
CA ARG A 134 -5.42 3.24 4.84
C ARG A 134 -6.59 3.50 5.79
N GLN A 135 -6.48 3.10 7.04
CA GLN A 135 -7.49 3.36 8.06
C GLN A 135 -7.64 4.86 8.33
N LEU A 136 -6.55 5.57 8.54
CA LEU A 136 -6.54 7.00 8.79
C LEU A 136 -7.14 7.79 7.60
N VAL A 137 -6.79 7.45 6.36
CA VAL A 137 -7.40 8.05 5.16
C VAL A 137 -8.90 7.80 5.13
N SER A 138 -9.34 6.55 5.32
CA SER A 138 -10.76 6.18 5.31
C SER A 138 -11.56 6.91 6.40
N HIS A 139 -10.92 7.21 7.52
CA HIS A 139 -11.51 7.95 8.65
C HIS A 139 -11.43 9.49 8.47
N LYS A 140 -11.02 9.98 7.28
CA LYS A 140 -11.03 11.41 6.93
C LYS A 140 -10.04 12.25 7.75
N HIS A 141 -8.88 11.71 8.11
CA HIS A 141 -7.84 12.45 8.85
C HIS A 141 -6.94 13.28 7.95
N PHE A 142 -7.03 13.16 6.63
CA PHE A 142 -6.18 13.85 5.66
C PHE A 142 -6.98 14.75 4.70
N LEU A 143 -6.32 15.81 4.27
CA LEU A 143 -6.74 16.73 3.23
C LEU A 143 -5.78 16.57 2.04
N VAL A 144 -6.30 16.67 0.83
CA VAL A 144 -5.52 16.84 -0.40
C VAL A 144 -5.98 18.16 -1.04
N ASN A 145 -5.05 19.09 -1.24
CA ASN A 145 -5.35 20.42 -1.75
C ASN A 145 -6.51 21.09 -0.97
N SER A 146 -6.42 21.06 0.36
CA SER A 146 -7.42 21.62 1.28
C SER A 146 -8.80 20.93 1.26
N LYS A 147 -8.99 19.84 0.50
CA LYS A 147 -10.23 19.07 0.44
C LYS A 147 -10.09 17.75 1.19
N ILE A 148 -11.12 17.36 1.95
CA ILE A 148 -11.14 16.09 2.67
C ILE A 148 -11.26 14.94 1.66
N VAL A 149 -10.27 14.05 1.67
CA VAL A 149 -10.26 12.82 0.85
C VAL A 149 -10.31 11.61 1.77
N ASN A 150 -11.29 10.72 1.54
CA ASN A 150 -11.48 9.48 2.32
C ASN A 150 -11.29 8.21 1.48
N ILE A 151 -10.73 8.35 0.29
CA ILE A 151 -10.51 7.24 -0.66
C ILE A 151 -9.02 6.87 -0.62
N PRO A 152 -8.64 5.71 -0.03
CA PRO A 152 -7.24 5.30 0.06
C PRO A 152 -6.57 5.06 -1.30
N SER A 153 -7.36 4.70 -2.30
CA SER A 153 -6.89 4.48 -3.68
C SER A 153 -6.85 5.75 -4.54
N TYR A 154 -7.04 6.92 -3.94
CA TYR A 154 -6.89 8.19 -4.65
C TYR A 154 -5.44 8.29 -5.17
N CYS A 155 -5.29 8.48 -6.48
CA CYS A 155 -3.98 8.68 -7.11
C CYS A 155 -3.63 10.16 -7.07
N LEU A 156 -2.50 10.46 -6.44
CA LEU A 156 -1.95 11.81 -6.35
C LEU A 156 -1.30 12.20 -7.67
N LYS A 157 -1.33 13.48 -7.94
CA LYS A 157 -0.68 14.11 -9.11
C LYS A 157 0.50 14.97 -8.65
N PRO A 158 1.52 15.16 -9.49
CA PRO A 158 2.59 16.10 -9.20
C PRO A 158 2.03 17.49 -8.82
N GLY A 159 2.54 18.03 -7.72
CA GLY A 159 2.07 19.30 -7.14
C GLY A 159 0.98 19.17 -6.07
N ASP A 160 0.41 17.98 -5.86
CA ASP A 160 -0.60 17.78 -4.81
C ASP A 160 0.01 17.94 -3.41
N ILE A 161 -0.73 18.63 -2.53
CA ILE A 161 -0.36 18.88 -1.14
C ILE A 161 -1.24 18.02 -0.23
N ILE A 162 -0.61 17.22 0.61
CA ILE A 162 -1.27 16.34 1.58
C ILE A 162 -1.09 16.94 2.97
N GLU A 163 -2.16 17.19 3.69
CA GLU A 163 -2.13 17.79 5.02
C GLU A 163 -2.87 16.92 6.03
N VAL A 164 -2.36 16.88 7.26
CA VAL A 164 -3.10 16.32 8.39
C VAL A 164 -4.17 17.32 8.81
N ARG A 165 -5.43 16.87 8.90
CA ARG A 165 -6.55 17.68 9.34
C ARG A 165 -6.30 18.26 10.75
N GLU A 166 -6.64 19.52 11.01
CA GLU A 166 -6.38 20.22 12.29
C GLU A 166 -6.83 19.39 13.52
N LYS A 167 -8.06 18.86 13.47
CA LYS A 167 -8.60 18.01 14.55
C LYS A 167 -7.79 16.74 14.81
N SER A 168 -6.97 16.32 13.85
CA SER A 168 -6.20 15.05 13.87
C SER A 168 -4.72 15.26 14.20
N LYS A 169 -4.23 16.49 14.20
CA LYS A 169 -2.81 16.81 14.50
C LYS A 169 -2.36 16.39 15.89
N LYS A 170 -3.29 16.34 16.85
CA LYS A 170 -3.02 15.92 18.24
C LYS A 170 -3.13 14.40 18.46
N MET A 171 -3.31 13.63 17.40
CA MET A 171 -3.53 12.18 17.48
C MET A 171 -2.21 11.45 17.76
N ASP A 172 -2.13 10.70 18.86
CA ASP A 172 -0.92 10.02 19.30
C ASP A 172 -0.32 9.11 18.23
N THR A 173 -1.16 8.39 17.49
CA THR A 173 -0.70 7.50 16.41
C THR A 173 0.10 8.24 15.33
N ILE A 174 -0.32 9.45 14.96
CA ILE A 174 0.36 10.28 13.96
C ILE A 174 1.63 10.86 14.55
N LEU A 175 1.56 11.41 15.76
CA LEU A 175 2.70 12.01 16.46
C LEU A 175 3.82 10.99 16.72
N GLU A 176 3.48 9.80 17.19
CA GLU A 176 4.45 8.72 17.39
C GLU A 176 5.07 8.23 16.08
N SER A 177 4.26 8.17 15.01
CA SER A 177 4.75 7.77 13.70
C SER A 177 5.77 8.77 13.17
N MET A 178 5.47 10.06 13.27
CA MET A 178 6.37 11.14 12.84
C MET A 178 7.67 11.20 13.65
N ARG A 179 7.61 10.92 14.97
CA ARG A 179 8.80 10.84 15.85
C ARG A 179 9.76 9.73 15.41
N ARG A 180 9.28 8.67 14.75
CA ARG A 180 10.13 7.56 14.26
C ARG A 180 10.96 7.94 13.05
N ILE A 181 10.58 9.00 12.33
CA ILE A 181 11.35 9.51 11.20
C ILE A 181 12.45 10.42 11.77
N GLN A 182 13.63 9.85 11.97
CA GLN A 182 14.84 10.58 12.34
C GLN A 182 15.56 10.98 11.04
N GLY A 183 15.77 12.28 10.83
CA GLY A 183 16.44 12.82 9.66
C GLY A 183 15.51 13.34 8.57
N ASP A 184 16.12 13.75 7.46
CA ASP A 184 15.41 14.12 6.25
C ASP A 184 14.95 12.86 5.51
N MET A 185 13.84 12.99 4.77
CA MET A 185 13.38 11.88 3.96
C MET A 185 14.26 11.78 2.71
N ASP A 186 14.88 10.60 2.53
CA ASP A 186 15.70 10.28 1.34
C ASP A 186 14.87 10.07 0.06
N LEU A 187 13.62 10.59 0.04
CA LEU A 187 12.72 10.44 -1.09
C LEU A 187 12.62 11.76 -1.84
N THR A 188 13.30 11.85 -2.98
CA THR A 188 13.37 13.04 -3.85
C THR A 188 12.01 13.50 -4.37
N TRP A 189 11.09 12.55 -4.57
CA TRP A 189 9.76 12.79 -5.11
C TRP A 189 8.70 13.21 -4.07
N LEU A 190 9.07 13.23 -2.76
CA LEU A 190 8.21 13.67 -1.66
C LEU A 190 8.90 14.74 -0.83
N GLY A 191 8.22 15.85 -0.57
CA GLY A 191 8.62 16.84 0.41
C GLY A 191 7.84 16.69 1.71
N LEU A 192 8.47 16.88 2.87
CA LEU A 192 7.82 16.82 4.17
C LEU A 192 8.15 18.06 5.01
N ASP A 193 7.12 18.86 5.33
CA ASP A 193 7.17 19.89 6.37
C ASP A 193 6.62 19.31 7.67
N LYS A 194 7.54 18.88 8.57
CA LYS A 194 7.17 18.28 9.85
C LYS A 194 6.45 19.27 10.77
N ALA A 195 6.78 20.55 10.72
CA ALA A 195 6.18 21.57 11.59
C ALA A 195 4.72 21.80 11.26
N LYS A 196 4.39 21.85 9.97
CA LYS A 196 3.01 22.03 9.49
C LYS A 196 2.25 20.72 9.35
N MET A 197 2.90 19.56 9.51
CA MET A 197 2.35 18.24 9.20
C MET A 197 1.78 18.19 7.78
N ARG A 198 2.59 18.68 6.82
CA ARG A 198 2.24 18.81 5.40
C ARG A 198 3.25 18.04 4.56
N GLY A 199 2.77 17.25 3.62
CA GLY A 199 3.58 16.61 2.58
C GLY A 199 3.25 17.19 1.22
N THR A 200 4.25 17.22 0.33
CA THR A 200 4.10 17.62 -1.07
C THR A 200 4.51 16.46 -1.96
N PHE A 201 3.70 16.14 -2.95
CA PHE A 201 4.02 15.16 -3.99
C PHE A 201 4.64 15.90 -5.17
N HIS A 202 5.98 15.86 -5.31
CA HIS A 202 6.69 16.64 -6.32
C HIS A 202 6.58 16.04 -7.73
N SER A 203 6.86 14.75 -7.84
CA SER A 203 6.89 14.01 -9.11
C SER A 203 6.44 12.58 -8.93
N VAL A 204 6.13 11.91 -10.03
CA VAL A 204 5.95 10.46 -10.03
C VAL A 204 7.34 9.84 -9.90
N PRO A 205 7.57 8.91 -8.96
CA PRO A 205 8.90 8.35 -8.74
C PRO A 205 9.39 7.51 -9.91
N ASP A 206 10.67 7.62 -10.23
CA ASP A 206 11.34 6.70 -11.13
C ASP A 206 11.63 5.36 -10.44
N ARG A 207 11.93 4.32 -11.23
CA ARG A 207 12.12 2.95 -10.70
C ARG A 207 13.18 2.90 -9.59
N ASP A 208 14.29 3.61 -9.78
CA ASP A 208 15.44 3.62 -8.86
C ASP A 208 15.10 4.33 -7.54
N GLU A 209 14.27 5.38 -7.60
CA GLU A 209 13.84 6.15 -6.44
C GLU A 209 12.88 5.39 -5.51
N MET A 210 12.20 4.35 -6.03
CA MET A 210 11.21 3.59 -5.24
C MET A 210 11.84 2.72 -4.14
N GLN A 211 13.13 2.40 -4.22
CA GLN A 211 13.87 1.56 -3.27
C GLN A 211 13.14 0.22 -2.98
N LEU A 212 12.66 -0.44 -4.02
CA LEU A 212 11.92 -1.70 -3.92
C LEU A 212 12.76 -2.89 -4.36
N THR A 213 12.81 -3.93 -3.53
CA THR A 213 13.46 -5.22 -3.83
C THR A 213 12.50 -6.18 -4.53
N VAL A 214 11.87 -5.75 -5.63
CA VAL A 214 10.88 -6.55 -6.37
C VAL A 214 11.25 -6.60 -7.84
N ASN A 215 10.91 -7.71 -8.50
CA ASN A 215 11.07 -7.86 -9.95
C ASN A 215 9.69 -7.76 -10.62
N GLU A 216 9.39 -6.58 -11.13
CA GLU A 216 8.13 -6.26 -11.81
C GLU A 216 7.97 -7.01 -13.12
N GLN A 217 9.06 -7.34 -13.81
CA GLN A 217 9.03 -8.03 -15.10
C GLN A 217 8.41 -9.42 -14.95
N LEU A 218 8.72 -10.13 -13.85
CA LEU A 218 8.10 -11.43 -13.57
C LEU A 218 6.58 -11.35 -13.39
N VAL A 219 6.09 -10.20 -12.93
CA VAL A 219 4.64 -9.95 -12.81
C VAL A 219 4.02 -9.72 -14.18
N VAL A 220 4.69 -8.95 -15.04
CA VAL A 220 4.26 -8.74 -16.43
C VAL A 220 4.17 -10.06 -17.16
N GLU A 221 5.21 -10.89 -17.10
CA GLU A 221 5.24 -12.23 -17.70
C GLU A 221 4.11 -13.14 -17.18
N LEU A 222 3.75 -13.03 -15.89
CA LEU A 222 2.66 -13.82 -15.31
C LEU A 222 1.30 -13.47 -15.90
N TYR A 223 1.05 -12.18 -16.16
CA TYR A 223 -0.23 -11.69 -16.68
C TYR A 223 -0.31 -11.73 -18.21
N SER A 224 0.82 -11.82 -18.91
CA SER A 224 0.88 -11.95 -20.38
C SER A 224 0.61 -13.39 -20.87
N LYS A 225 0.43 -14.34 -19.96
CA LYS A 225 0.01 -15.71 -20.23
C LYS A 225 -1.49 -15.82 -20.10
#